data_6095ced809aa08e4baf1b106bda6ac47
#
_entry.id   6095ced809aa08e4baf1b106bda6ac47
#
_cell.length_a   1.000
_cell.length_b   1.000
_cell.length_c   1.000
_cell.angle_alpha   90.00
_cell.angle_beta   90.00
_cell.angle_gamma   90.00
#
_symmetry.space_group_name_H-M   'P 1'
#
loop_
_entity.id
_entity.type
_entity.pdbx_description
1 polymer ?
#
loop_
_entity_poly.entity_id
_entity_poly.type
_entity_poly.pdbx_seq_one_letter_code
_entity_poly.pdbx_strand_id
1 'polypeptide(L)'
;MQKTTSLARRRRLWIALLLLASLLVVAAKKFFDYSAAPAKEKESDFVYPPNSDQTKPTTLVLQVPPASQVPFEQVGGYINDASHLNKTAVYGIVKVTSVEDIQNALQFARDHNLKVTAAGSRHSMGGHTFVKDGLVLDMRGFNQVRLDKERKIINVQTGATWKQLQLFLDRQGLSVKAMQSINIFTVGGTLSVNAHGIAHNPGQVAPTVRSFRILLSNGEIKNCSPMENAELFHHALGGYGLMGIILDVDLNVVENEMYIWKTHYMDYKDFSDYYKKNVDGDLNIGLAYGRLSMSPSTFLEETAIHTYEKSHTQVPVVPLKLPGFVWLDRFIINFSKTGDFGRRVRWTMEKYGEPRIHNCLSRNEAMSREEGCFVSRNQEMYDSMDYLENRLRDTDILQEYFIPREKMPEFVDGLRTIVKRDGANLINVTIRIVHKDDITTLNYAKQDMFAYVLYFNQRFNEHEGQILQKTTTDLIDLALGLDGTYYLPYQLFYSKEQLRRAYPRLDEFFAAKKTYDPGELFTNKFYEKYGK
;
A
#
# COMPACT_ATOMS: atom_id res chain seq x y z
N MET A 1 3.15 -64.74 31.91
CA MET A 1 3.92 -63.67 31.28
C MET A 1 3.29 -63.08 30.03
N GLN A 2 2.43 -63.71 29.25
CA GLN A 2 1.86 -63.15 28.00
C GLN A 2 0.80 -62.05 28.17
N LYS A 3 0.06 -61.98 29.29
CA LYS A 3 -1.00 -60.95 29.50
C LYS A 3 -0.48 -59.57 29.81
N THR A 4 0.72 -59.42 30.43
CA THR A 4 1.31 -58.15 30.79
C THR A 4 1.90 -57.38 29.58
N THR A 5 2.41 -58.11 28.57
CA THR A 5 2.91 -57.51 27.32
C THR A 5 1.80 -56.96 26.44
N SER A 6 0.60 -57.54 26.44
CA SER A 6 -0.56 -57.07 25.69
C SER A 6 -1.13 -55.75 26.26
N LEU A 7 -1.16 -55.59 27.59
CA LEU A 7 -1.62 -54.35 28.24
C LEU A 7 -0.66 -53.18 28.01
N ALA A 8 0.65 -53.43 28.11
CA ALA A 8 1.67 -52.40 27.82
C ALA A 8 1.63 -51.95 26.36
N ARG A 9 1.39 -52.88 25.42
CA ARG A 9 1.27 -52.56 23.98
C ARG A 9 0.02 -51.75 23.70
N ARG A 10 -1.13 -52.07 24.30
CA ARG A 10 -2.37 -51.30 24.22
C ARG A 10 -2.20 -49.92 24.81
N ARG A 11 -1.55 -49.74 25.95
CA ARG A 11 -1.29 -48.45 26.59
C ARG A 11 -0.39 -47.57 25.71
N ARG A 12 0.63 -48.12 25.08
CA ARG A 12 1.51 -47.38 24.12
C ARG A 12 0.71 -46.98 22.89
N LEU A 13 -0.19 -47.84 22.37
CA LEU A 13 -1.03 -47.49 21.24
C LEU A 13 -1.99 -46.35 21.58
N TRP A 14 -2.64 -46.38 22.73
CA TRP A 14 -3.53 -45.30 23.20
C TRP A 14 -2.77 -43.99 23.39
N ILE A 15 -1.58 -44.02 23.94
CA ILE A 15 -0.69 -42.82 24.08
C ILE A 15 -0.35 -42.28 22.69
N ALA A 16 0.01 -43.12 21.74
CA ALA A 16 0.34 -42.69 20.38
C ALA A 16 -0.90 -42.09 19.67
N LEU A 17 -2.08 -42.67 19.84
CA LEU A 17 -3.35 -42.15 19.29
C LEU A 17 -3.74 -40.80 19.93
N LEU A 18 -3.55 -40.65 21.25
CA LEU A 18 -3.79 -39.37 21.94
C LEU A 18 -2.82 -38.30 21.48
N LEU A 19 -1.53 -38.62 21.29
CA LEU A 19 -0.54 -37.69 20.75
C LEU A 19 -0.88 -37.29 19.31
N LEU A 20 -1.28 -38.25 18.47
CA LEU A 20 -1.71 -37.99 17.10
C LEU A 20 -2.95 -37.09 17.08
N ALA A 21 -3.96 -37.38 17.90
CA ALA A 21 -5.16 -36.58 18.03
C ALA A 21 -4.84 -35.16 18.50
N SER A 22 -3.94 -35.00 19.47
CA SER A 22 -3.48 -33.69 19.95
C SER A 22 -2.75 -32.92 18.85
N LEU A 23 -1.89 -33.59 18.07
CA LEU A 23 -1.22 -32.99 16.92
C LEU A 23 -2.21 -32.53 15.84
N LEU A 24 -3.22 -33.36 15.55
CA LEU A 24 -4.28 -32.99 14.59
C LEU A 24 -5.10 -31.78 15.05
N VAL A 25 -5.42 -31.71 16.36
CA VAL A 25 -6.14 -30.56 16.93
C VAL A 25 -5.28 -29.29 16.83
N VAL A 26 -3.98 -29.38 17.13
CA VAL A 26 -3.05 -28.25 17.00
C VAL A 26 -2.90 -27.81 15.54
N ALA A 27 -2.79 -28.77 14.62
CA ALA A 27 -2.72 -28.49 13.19
C ALA A 27 -4.00 -27.82 12.67
N ALA A 28 -5.16 -28.34 13.06
CA ALA A 28 -6.46 -27.77 12.69
C ALA A 28 -6.63 -26.35 13.25
N LYS A 29 -6.21 -26.12 14.51
CA LYS A 29 -6.24 -24.78 15.09
C LYS A 29 -5.32 -23.81 14.33
N LYS A 30 -4.07 -24.21 14.05
CA LYS A 30 -3.15 -23.38 13.26
C LYS A 30 -3.70 -23.09 11.86
N PHE A 31 -4.27 -24.09 11.20
CA PHE A 31 -4.90 -23.90 9.89
C PHE A 31 -6.03 -22.87 9.97
N PHE A 32 -6.89 -22.98 10.99
CA PHE A 32 -7.96 -22.01 11.23
C PHE A 32 -7.40 -20.60 11.50
N ASP A 33 -6.43 -20.48 12.41
CA ASP A 33 -5.85 -19.18 12.78
C ASP A 33 -5.18 -18.49 11.56
N TYR A 34 -4.54 -19.26 10.68
CA TYR A 34 -3.86 -18.72 9.49
C TYR A 34 -4.81 -18.39 8.33
N SER A 35 -5.93 -19.08 8.21
CA SER A 35 -6.88 -18.88 7.10
C SER A 35 -8.05 -17.96 7.44
N ALA A 36 -8.36 -17.79 8.73
CA ALA A 36 -9.50 -17.01 9.15
C ALA A 36 -9.26 -15.49 9.05
N ALA A 37 -10.27 -14.77 8.59
CA ALA A 37 -10.31 -13.33 8.68
C ALA A 37 -10.34 -12.86 10.15
N PRO A 38 -9.87 -11.65 10.48
CA PRO A 38 -10.08 -11.06 11.79
C PRO A 38 -11.59 -11.01 12.12
N ALA A 39 -11.92 -11.07 13.39
CA ALA A 39 -13.30 -10.83 13.79
C ALA A 39 -13.70 -9.43 13.31
N LYS A 40 -14.89 -9.32 12.71
CA LYS A 40 -15.44 -8.10 12.09
C LYS A 40 -15.63 -6.96 13.09
N GLU A 41 -14.63 -6.52 13.77
CA GLU A 41 -14.80 -5.41 14.69
C GLU A 41 -13.69 -4.38 14.54
N LYS A 42 -14.08 -3.22 13.97
CA LYS A 42 -13.49 -1.90 14.27
C LYS A 42 -11.99 -1.68 13.98
N GLU A 43 -11.21 -2.73 13.77
CA GLU A 43 -9.79 -2.59 13.46
C GLU A 43 -9.53 -2.20 11.99
N SER A 44 -10.44 -2.53 11.09
CA SER A 44 -10.35 -2.18 9.66
C SER A 44 -10.37 -0.67 9.40
N ASP A 45 -10.93 0.11 10.33
CA ASP A 45 -10.98 1.57 10.23
C ASP A 45 -9.90 2.26 11.05
N PHE A 46 -9.13 1.53 11.84
CA PHE A 46 -8.07 2.04 12.72
C PHE A 46 -8.54 3.16 13.68
N VAL A 47 -9.82 3.14 14.06
CA VAL A 47 -10.46 4.14 14.92
C VAL A 47 -10.90 3.49 16.23
N TYR A 48 -10.56 4.11 17.36
CA TYR A 48 -10.83 3.57 18.69
C TYR A 48 -11.60 4.60 19.52
N PRO A 49 -12.79 4.27 20.04
CA PRO A 49 -13.57 5.16 20.92
C PRO A 49 -12.80 5.59 22.18
N PRO A 50 -13.20 6.68 22.84
CA PRO A 50 -12.53 7.19 24.04
C PRO A 50 -12.34 6.17 25.17
N ASN A 51 -13.30 5.25 25.32
CA ASN A 51 -13.31 4.22 26.38
C ASN A 51 -12.73 2.88 25.94
N SER A 52 -12.09 2.79 24.78
CA SER A 52 -11.53 1.54 24.26
C SER A 52 -10.27 1.06 25.00
N ASP A 53 -9.63 1.97 25.74
CA ASP A 53 -8.43 1.66 26.54
C ASP A 53 -8.77 1.74 28.02
N GLN A 54 -9.16 0.62 28.63
CA GLN A 54 -9.54 0.53 30.04
C GLN A 54 -8.35 0.74 31.01
N THR A 55 -7.12 0.84 30.48
CA THR A 55 -5.91 0.92 31.31
C THR A 55 -5.51 2.35 31.66
N LYS A 56 -6.08 3.39 31.03
CA LYS A 56 -5.82 4.79 31.34
C LYS A 56 -7.11 5.60 31.25
N PRO A 57 -7.59 6.17 32.37
CA PRO A 57 -8.71 7.11 32.31
C PRO A 57 -8.29 8.32 31.48
N THR A 58 -8.92 8.53 30.34
CA THR A 58 -8.72 9.73 29.52
C THR A 58 -9.37 10.91 30.23
N THR A 59 -8.58 11.77 30.84
CA THR A 59 -9.04 12.95 31.57
C THR A 59 -9.50 14.09 30.66
N LEU A 60 -9.58 13.88 29.37
CA LEU A 60 -10.12 14.82 28.39
C LEU A 60 -11.59 14.49 28.12
N VAL A 61 -12.47 14.92 28.98
CA VAL A 61 -13.90 15.10 28.65
C VAL A 61 -13.98 16.33 27.75
N LEU A 62 -13.76 16.12 26.45
CA LEU A 62 -13.97 17.15 25.45
C LEU A 62 -15.47 17.38 25.31
N GLN A 63 -15.94 18.52 25.76
CA GLN A 63 -17.32 18.96 25.54
C GLN A 63 -17.44 19.32 24.06
N VAL A 64 -18.27 18.59 23.31
CA VAL A 64 -18.75 19.08 22.02
C VAL A 64 -19.57 20.31 22.28
N PRO A 65 -19.25 21.46 21.66
CA PRO A 65 -20.12 22.65 21.78
C PRO A 65 -21.52 22.27 21.30
N PRO A 66 -22.58 22.62 22.03
CA PRO A 66 -23.95 22.17 21.76
C PRO A 66 -24.57 22.66 20.45
N ALA A 67 -23.83 23.36 19.58
CA ALA A 67 -24.31 23.92 18.31
C ALA A 67 -23.23 23.85 17.20
N SER A 68 -22.37 22.83 17.21
CA SER A 68 -21.36 22.68 16.14
C SER A 68 -22.02 22.22 14.84
N GLN A 69 -21.82 22.97 13.74
CA GLN A 69 -22.18 22.55 12.38
C GLN A 69 -21.22 21.48 11.81
N VAL A 70 -20.21 21.08 12.60
CA VAL A 70 -19.21 20.07 12.20
C VAL A 70 -19.79 18.67 12.41
N PRO A 71 -19.86 17.83 11.38
CA PRO A 71 -20.41 16.47 11.46
C PRO A 71 -19.41 15.50 12.12
N PHE A 72 -19.21 15.62 13.41
CA PHE A 72 -18.36 14.70 14.17
C PHE A 72 -18.90 13.27 14.11
N GLU A 73 -18.08 12.34 13.62
CA GLU A 73 -18.31 10.90 13.77
C GLU A 73 -17.89 10.44 15.17
N GLN A 74 -16.80 11.01 15.69
CA GLN A 74 -16.28 10.72 17.01
C GLN A 74 -15.61 11.96 17.61
N VAL A 75 -15.79 12.17 18.91
CA VAL A 75 -15.09 13.18 19.70
C VAL A 75 -14.18 12.46 20.69
N GLY A 76 -12.90 12.86 20.72
CA GLY A 76 -11.88 12.16 21.49
C GLY A 76 -11.51 10.78 20.92
N GLY A 77 -10.86 9.97 21.74
CA GLY A 77 -10.42 8.62 21.37
C GLY A 77 -9.08 8.58 20.65
N TYR A 78 -8.87 7.52 19.92
CA TYR A 78 -7.58 7.23 19.29
C TYR A 78 -7.76 6.85 17.82
N ILE A 79 -6.74 7.11 17.03
CA ILE A 79 -6.61 6.67 15.64
C ILE A 79 -5.28 5.96 15.45
N ASN A 80 -5.22 5.06 14.48
CA ASN A 80 -4.00 4.37 14.08
C ASN A 80 -3.93 4.28 12.54
N ASP A 81 -2.91 3.66 12.03
CA ASP A 81 -2.75 3.33 10.62
C ASP A 81 -2.55 1.81 10.42
N ALA A 82 -2.40 1.38 9.17
CA ALA A 82 -2.27 -0.02 8.79
C ALA A 82 -1.07 -0.74 9.43
N SER A 83 -0.08 -0.01 9.95
CA SER A 83 1.02 -0.61 10.71
C SER A 83 0.65 -1.04 12.12
N HIS A 84 -0.45 -0.51 12.67
CA HIS A 84 -0.82 -0.62 14.08
C HIS A 84 0.23 -0.09 15.09
N LEU A 85 1.27 0.63 14.62
CA LEU A 85 2.38 1.13 15.45
C LEU A 85 2.24 2.61 15.84
N ASN A 86 1.27 3.32 15.27
CA ASN A 86 1.15 4.77 15.40
C ASN A 86 -0.07 5.25 16.19
N LYS A 87 -0.66 4.41 17.05
CA LYS A 87 -1.86 4.76 17.85
C LYS A 87 -1.70 6.13 18.51
N THR A 88 -2.59 7.07 18.22
CA THR A 88 -2.48 8.48 18.59
C THR A 88 -3.82 9.01 19.07
N ALA A 89 -3.84 9.73 20.20
CA ALA A 89 -5.02 10.43 20.68
C ALA A 89 -5.35 11.60 19.74
N VAL A 90 -6.63 11.77 19.41
CA VAL A 90 -7.11 12.85 18.54
C VAL A 90 -8.20 13.66 19.22
N TYR A 91 -8.37 14.93 18.82
CA TYR A 91 -9.48 15.76 19.28
C TYR A 91 -10.82 15.17 18.81
N GLY A 92 -10.88 14.78 17.55
CA GLY A 92 -12.07 14.16 16.99
C GLY A 92 -11.89 13.77 15.52
N ILE A 93 -12.87 13.04 15.03
CA ILE A 93 -12.97 12.59 13.64
C ILE A 93 -14.24 13.17 13.05
N VAL A 94 -14.10 13.88 11.92
CA VAL A 94 -15.19 14.50 11.17
C VAL A 94 -15.49 13.64 9.97
N LYS A 95 -16.75 13.26 9.78
CA LYS A 95 -17.22 12.55 8.58
C LYS A 95 -17.49 13.57 7.48
N VAL A 96 -16.66 13.56 6.44
CA VAL A 96 -16.78 14.48 5.30
C VAL A 96 -17.64 13.85 4.20
N THR A 97 -18.69 14.59 3.79
CA THR A 97 -19.56 14.23 2.66
C THR A 97 -19.71 15.37 1.66
N SER A 98 -19.38 16.60 2.07
CA SER A 98 -19.49 17.82 1.26
C SER A 98 -18.29 18.75 1.45
N VAL A 99 -18.14 19.73 0.58
CA VAL A 99 -17.15 20.80 0.73
C VAL A 99 -17.46 21.65 1.96
N GLU A 100 -18.74 21.86 2.25
CA GLU A 100 -19.20 22.60 3.43
C GLU A 100 -18.76 21.94 4.73
N ASP A 101 -18.81 20.59 4.82
CA ASP A 101 -18.31 19.87 5.99
C ASP A 101 -16.82 20.17 6.24
N ILE A 102 -16.03 20.23 5.17
CA ILE A 102 -14.60 20.55 5.25
C ILE A 102 -14.42 22.00 5.73
N GLN A 103 -15.12 22.95 5.11
CA GLN A 103 -15.04 24.39 5.46
C GLN A 103 -15.42 24.63 6.92
N ASN A 104 -16.51 24.02 7.39
CA ASN A 104 -16.96 24.10 8.77
C ASN A 104 -15.92 23.50 9.74
N ALA A 105 -15.33 22.37 9.38
CA ALA A 105 -14.28 21.74 10.19
C ALA A 105 -13.00 22.60 10.25
N LEU A 106 -12.58 23.23 9.12
CA LEU A 106 -11.44 24.14 9.11
C LEU A 106 -11.70 25.39 9.94
N GLN A 107 -12.92 25.95 9.89
CA GLN A 107 -13.29 27.09 10.72
C GLN A 107 -13.26 26.71 12.21
N PHE A 108 -13.89 25.58 12.56
CA PHE A 108 -13.87 25.04 13.92
C PHE A 108 -12.43 24.85 14.43
N ALA A 109 -11.55 24.29 13.59
CA ALA A 109 -10.16 24.07 13.97
C ALA A 109 -9.42 25.39 14.24
N ARG A 110 -9.65 26.43 13.42
CA ARG A 110 -9.07 27.77 13.65
C ARG A 110 -9.56 28.37 14.97
N ASP A 111 -10.88 28.32 15.23
CA ASP A 111 -11.50 28.89 16.44
C ASP A 111 -11.03 28.21 17.72
N HIS A 112 -10.61 26.94 17.62
CA HIS A 112 -10.14 26.13 18.76
C HIS A 112 -8.63 25.89 18.76
N ASN A 113 -7.88 26.53 17.85
CA ASN A 113 -6.42 26.37 17.71
C ASN A 113 -5.99 24.90 17.53
N LEU A 114 -6.77 24.13 16.74
CA LEU A 114 -6.49 22.74 16.43
C LEU A 114 -5.72 22.61 15.12
N LYS A 115 -4.92 21.56 15.01
CA LYS A 115 -4.32 21.13 13.74
C LYS A 115 -5.27 20.18 13.02
N VAL A 116 -5.20 20.16 11.68
CA VAL A 116 -6.08 19.38 10.82
C VAL A 116 -5.28 18.41 9.95
N THR A 117 -5.79 17.21 9.80
CA THR A 117 -5.30 16.22 8.82
C THR A 117 -6.46 15.67 8.02
N ALA A 118 -6.22 15.38 6.72
CA ALA A 118 -7.14 14.60 5.91
C ALA A 118 -6.74 13.13 5.93
N ALA A 119 -7.71 12.24 6.08
CA ALA A 119 -7.52 10.80 6.11
C ALA A 119 -8.44 10.11 5.10
N GLY A 120 -7.86 9.17 4.32
CA GLY A 120 -8.59 8.19 3.54
C GLY A 120 -8.66 6.86 4.27
N SER A 121 -8.17 5.79 3.63
CA SER A 121 -8.13 4.43 4.18
C SER A 121 -6.98 4.18 5.17
N ARG A 122 -6.19 5.17 5.53
CA ARG A 122 -5.12 5.16 6.56
C ARG A 122 -4.05 4.07 6.36
N HIS A 123 -3.66 3.84 5.11
CA HIS A 123 -2.65 2.84 4.76
C HIS A 123 -1.22 3.39 4.66
N SER A 124 -0.99 4.68 4.88
CA SER A 124 0.34 5.19 5.20
C SER A 124 0.74 4.72 6.59
N MET A 125 1.95 4.19 6.73
CA MET A 125 2.39 3.49 7.96
C MET A 125 3.27 4.35 8.87
N GLY A 126 3.30 5.67 8.70
CA GLY A 126 4.10 6.61 9.51
C GLY A 126 3.28 7.71 10.19
N GLY A 127 1.96 7.51 10.34
CA GLY A 127 1.09 8.50 10.96
C GLY A 127 0.87 9.77 10.12
N HIS A 128 0.91 9.66 8.80
CA HIS A 128 0.75 10.80 7.88
C HIS A 128 -0.67 11.35 7.81
N THR A 129 -1.64 10.66 8.38
CA THR A 129 -3.07 11.01 8.33
C THR A 129 -3.63 11.47 9.68
N PHE A 130 -2.78 11.74 10.65
CA PHE A 130 -3.18 12.26 11.97
C PHE A 130 -2.02 12.90 12.72
N VAL A 131 -2.38 13.69 13.73
CA VAL A 131 -1.49 14.34 14.67
C VAL A 131 -2.13 14.28 16.08
N LYS A 132 -1.30 14.30 17.11
CA LYS A 132 -1.79 14.29 18.49
C LYS A 132 -2.71 15.48 18.75
N ASP A 133 -3.85 15.21 19.39
CA ASP A 133 -4.89 16.18 19.75
C ASP A 133 -5.43 17.00 18.55
N GLY A 134 -5.20 16.52 17.31
CA GLY A 134 -5.67 17.16 16.08
C GLY A 134 -7.06 16.71 15.66
N LEU A 135 -7.63 17.45 14.71
CA LEU A 135 -8.89 17.14 14.04
C LEU A 135 -8.62 16.33 12.78
N VAL A 136 -9.25 15.16 12.65
CA VAL A 136 -9.08 14.27 11.50
C VAL A 136 -10.32 14.35 10.61
N LEU A 137 -10.14 14.70 9.35
CA LEU A 137 -11.19 14.69 8.34
C LEU A 137 -11.22 13.35 7.64
N ASP A 138 -12.22 12.52 7.92
CA ASP A 138 -12.44 11.26 7.19
C ASP A 138 -13.11 11.55 5.86
N MET A 139 -12.31 11.50 4.79
CA MET A 139 -12.73 11.87 3.45
C MET A 139 -13.56 10.79 2.73
N ARG A 140 -13.66 9.57 3.26
CA ARG A 140 -14.25 8.39 2.56
C ARG A 140 -15.72 8.59 2.14
N GLY A 141 -16.45 9.48 2.81
CA GLY A 141 -17.82 9.85 2.43
C GLY A 141 -17.89 10.83 1.25
N PHE A 142 -16.79 11.50 0.90
CA PHE A 142 -16.69 12.46 -0.20
C PHE A 142 -16.16 11.75 -1.45
N ASN A 143 -17.07 11.04 -2.18
CA ASN A 143 -16.67 9.99 -3.12
C ASN A 143 -17.46 9.95 -4.44
N GLN A 144 -18.00 11.08 -4.89
CA GLN A 144 -18.69 11.13 -6.17
C GLN A 144 -17.73 10.96 -7.35
N VAL A 145 -18.26 10.38 -8.43
CA VAL A 145 -17.51 10.07 -9.65
C VAL A 145 -18.32 10.52 -10.86
N ARG A 146 -17.68 11.18 -11.83
CA ARG A 146 -18.25 11.60 -13.11
C ARG A 146 -17.32 11.26 -14.26
N LEU A 147 -17.83 10.63 -15.32
CA LEU A 147 -17.04 10.21 -16.48
C LEU A 147 -17.39 11.05 -17.70
N ASP A 148 -16.38 11.66 -18.30
CA ASP A 148 -16.41 12.12 -19.69
C ASP A 148 -15.81 11.01 -20.57
N LYS A 149 -16.69 10.18 -21.13
CA LYS A 149 -16.28 9.01 -21.89
C LYS A 149 -15.59 9.37 -23.21
N GLU A 150 -16.02 10.47 -23.85
CA GLU A 150 -15.46 10.92 -25.13
C GLU A 150 -14.01 11.37 -24.97
N ARG A 151 -13.74 12.13 -23.92
CA ARG A 151 -12.38 12.61 -23.60
C ARG A 151 -11.53 11.59 -22.85
N LYS A 152 -12.13 10.49 -22.40
CA LYS A 152 -11.49 9.51 -21.50
C LYS A 152 -10.92 10.17 -20.25
N ILE A 153 -11.75 11.00 -19.61
CA ILE A 153 -11.43 11.70 -18.37
C ILE A 153 -12.46 11.32 -17.32
N ILE A 154 -12.00 10.96 -16.13
CA ILE A 154 -12.84 10.73 -14.97
C ILE A 154 -12.57 11.80 -13.92
N ASN A 155 -13.62 12.54 -13.52
CA ASN A 155 -13.58 13.43 -12.38
C ASN A 155 -13.99 12.65 -11.13
N VAL A 156 -13.17 12.70 -10.08
CA VAL A 156 -13.32 11.88 -8.89
C VAL A 156 -13.11 12.72 -7.64
N GLN A 157 -14.07 12.70 -6.72
CA GLN A 157 -13.87 13.21 -5.36
C GLN A 157 -12.87 12.32 -4.61
N THR A 158 -11.98 12.94 -3.85
CA THR A 158 -10.78 12.29 -3.34
C THR A 158 -11.00 11.23 -2.25
N GLY A 159 -12.19 11.17 -1.67
CA GLY A 159 -12.59 10.09 -0.75
C GLY A 159 -13.00 8.79 -1.45
N ALA A 160 -13.21 8.79 -2.76
CA ALA A 160 -13.50 7.57 -3.51
C ALA A 160 -12.31 6.60 -3.45
N THR A 161 -12.59 5.30 -3.33
CA THR A 161 -11.56 4.26 -3.40
C THR A 161 -11.30 3.83 -4.85
N TRP A 162 -10.11 3.33 -5.12
CA TRP A 162 -9.78 2.76 -6.44
C TRP A 162 -10.69 1.57 -6.78
N LYS A 163 -11.12 0.80 -5.77
CA LYS A 163 -12.11 -0.26 -5.95
C LYS A 163 -13.43 0.26 -6.54
N GLN A 164 -13.94 1.39 -6.01
CA GLN A 164 -15.13 2.03 -6.56
C GLN A 164 -14.92 2.48 -8.00
N LEU A 165 -13.75 3.08 -8.31
CA LEU A 165 -13.39 3.49 -9.65
C LEU A 165 -13.31 2.31 -10.62
N GLN A 166 -12.61 1.24 -10.24
CA GLN A 166 -12.47 0.06 -11.08
C GLN A 166 -13.82 -0.57 -11.42
N LEU A 167 -14.70 -0.74 -10.42
CA LEU A 167 -16.04 -1.29 -10.61
C LEU A 167 -16.92 -0.37 -11.49
N PHE A 168 -16.75 0.94 -11.39
CA PHE A 168 -17.46 1.90 -12.22
C PHE A 168 -16.94 1.88 -13.66
N LEU A 169 -15.64 1.95 -13.88
CA LEU A 169 -14.99 1.99 -15.18
C LEU A 169 -15.15 0.69 -15.96
N ASP A 170 -15.10 -0.46 -15.27
CA ASP A 170 -15.24 -1.78 -15.88
C ASP A 170 -16.56 -1.90 -16.66
N ARG A 171 -17.66 -1.40 -16.08
CA ARG A 171 -18.99 -1.34 -16.74
C ARG A 171 -19.01 -0.44 -17.98
N GLN A 172 -18.03 0.43 -18.13
CA GLN A 172 -17.89 1.34 -19.26
C GLN A 172 -16.89 0.84 -20.31
N GLY A 173 -16.25 -0.31 -20.07
CA GLY A 173 -15.18 -0.85 -20.90
C GLY A 173 -13.86 -0.10 -20.74
N LEU A 174 -13.71 0.68 -19.65
CA LEU A 174 -12.55 1.50 -19.35
C LEU A 174 -11.78 0.99 -18.12
N SER A 175 -10.57 1.47 -17.98
CA SER A 175 -9.68 1.18 -16.85
C SER A 175 -8.92 2.43 -16.40
N VAL A 176 -8.47 2.44 -15.15
CA VAL A 176 -7.51 3.43 -14.68
C VAL A 176 -6.17 3.25 -15.39
N LYS A 177 -5.47 4.34 -15.66
CA LYS A 177 -4.19 4.31 -16.38
C LYS A 177 -3.06 3.84 -15.47
N ALA A 178 -3.02 4.33 -14.23
CA ALA A 178 -2.10 3.87 -13.18
C ALA A 178 -2.78 3.98 -11.81
N MET A 179 -2.44 3.07 -10.92
CA MET A 179 -2.80 3.08 -9.50
C MET A 179 -1.80 2.21 -8.72
N GLN A 180 -1.79 2.31 -7.40
CA GLN A 180 -1.09 1.33 -6.55
C GLN A 180 -1.76 -0.05 -6.63
N SER A 181 -1.07 -1.10 -6.20
CA SER A 181 -1.58 -2.48 -6.33
C SER A 181 -2.84 -2.76 -5.50
N ILE A 182 -3.09 -2.00 -4.44
CA ILE A 182 -4.18 -2.28 -3.51
C ILE A 182 -5.30 -1.27 -3.71
N ASN A 183 -6.49 -1.76 -4.02
CA ASN A 183 -7.59 -0.92 -4.50
C ASN A 183 -8.50 -0.35 -3.42
N ILE A 184 -8.33 -0.72 -2.16
CA ILE A 184 -9.10 -0.13 -1.05
C ILE A 184 -8.62 1.26 -0.64
N PHE A 185 -7.49 1.73 -1.17
CA PHE A 185 -6.98 3.08 -0.90
C PHE A 185 -7.85 4.13 -1.57
N THR A 186 -7.93 5.31 -0.94
CA THR A 186 -8.63 6.44 -1.55
C THR A 186 -7.76 7.14 -2.58
N VAL A 187 -8.42 7.75 -3.57
CA VAL A 187 -7.75 8.52 -4.61
C VAL A 187 -6.91 9.65 -4.01
N GLY A 188 -7.46 10.39 -3.03
CA GLY A 188 -6.73 11.47 -2.37
C GLY A 188 -5.46 11.01 -1.63
N GLY A 189 -5.53 9.86 -0.96
CA GLY A 189 -4.35 9.26 -0.34
C GLY A 189 -3.28 8.90 -1.36
N THR A 190 -3.68 8.33 -2.49
CA THR A 190 -2.80 7.98 -3.61
C THR A 190 -2.11 9.21 -4.22
N LEU A 191 -2.87 10.29 -4.47
CA LEU A 191 -2.33 11.55 -4.98
C LEU A 191 -1.33 12.17 -4.00
N SER A 192 -1.67 12.14 -2.70
CA SER A 192 -0.84 12.73 -1.63
C SER A 192 0.53 12.08 -1.48
N VAL A 193 0.70 10.85 -1.95
CA VAL A 193 2.00 10.14 -1.91
C VAL A 193 2.59 9.90 -3.31
N ASN A 194 1.92 10.34 -4.39
CA ASN A 194 2.26 9.99 -5.77
C ASN A 194 2.50 8.48 -5.92
N ALA A 195 1.50 7.68 -5.59
CA ALA A 195 1.66 6.24 -5.58
C ALA A 195 1.96 5.66 -6.97
N HIS A 196 2.51 4.46 -6.98
CA HIS A 196 2.78 3.67 -8.18
C HIS A 196 2.37 2.21 -7.96
N GLY A 197 2.29 1.43 -9.05
CA GLY A 197 1.85 0.06 -9.01
C GLY A 197 2.54 -0.82 -10.04
N ILE A 198 1.76 -1.61 -10.74
CA ILE A 198 2.23 -2.53 -11.79
C ILE A 198 2.04 -1.96 -13.21
N ALA A 199 1.45 -0.76 -13.36
CA ALA A 199 1.37 -0.11 -14.65
C ALA A 199 2.76 0.17 -15.19
N HIS A 200 3.08 -0.38 -16.37
CA HIS A 200 4.42 -0.23 -16.96
C HIS A 200 4.66 1.21 -17.44
N ASN A 201 3.67 1.82 -18.06
CA ASN A 201 3.70 3.20 -18.51
C ASN A 201 2.38 3.89 -18.16
N PRO A 202 2.38 4.92 -17.32
CA PRO A 202 3.51 5.76 -16.88
C PRO A 202 4.25 5.31 -15.60
N GLY A 203 3.91 4.19 -14.97
CA GLY A 203 4.45 3.79 -13.69
C GLY A 203 3.72 4.47 -12.50
N GLN A 204 3.94 5.76 -12.29
CA GLN A 204 3.35 6.55 -11.21
C GLN A 204 1.98 7.12 -11.57
N VAL A 205 1.24 7.59 -10.54
CA VAL A 205 -0.09 8.19 -10.71
C VAL A 205 -0.04 9.65 -11.18
N ALA A 206 0.94 10.45 -10.73
CA ALA A 206 1.02 11.87 -11.06
C ALA A 206 0.93 12.17 -12.57
N PRO A 207 1.57 11.42 -13.48
CA PRO A 207 1.42 11.65 -14.93
C PRO A 207 0.02 11.39 -15.49
N THR A 208 -0.88 10.78 -14.71
CA THR A 208 -2.28 10.55 -15.12
C THR A 208 -3.21 11.69 -14.74
N VAL A 209 -2.74 12.61 -13.87
CA VAL A 209 -3.51 13.74 -13.34
C VAL A 209 -3.51 14.88 -14.37
N ARG A 210 -4.68 15.35 -14.75
CA ARG A 210 -4.87 16.52 -15.62
C ARG A 210 -4.97 17.80 -14.82
N SER A 211 -5.83 17.79 -13.81
CA SER A 211 -6.11 18.91 -12.94
C SER A 211 -6.76 18.43 -11.65
N PHE A 212 -6.77 19.26 -10.64
CA PHE A 212 -7.54 19.04 -9.41
C PHE A 212 -7.96 20.38 -8.80
N ARG A 213 -8.98 20.34 -7.93
CA ARG A 213 -9.30 21.44 -7.04
C ARG A 213 -8.76 21.18 -5.65
N ILE A 214 -8.16 22.20 -5.04
CA ILE A 214 -7.61 22.14 -3.69
C ILE A 214 -8.19 23.24 -2.81
N LEU A 215 -8.59 22.90 -1.59
CA LEU A 215 -9.02 23.83 -0.56
C LEU A 215 -7.84 24.17 0.34
N LEU A 216 -7.48 25.45 0.40
CA LEU A 216 -6.39 25.97 1.22
C LEU A 216 -6.82 26.25 2.66
N SER A 217 -5.85 26.48 3.54
CA SER A 217 -6.09 26.77 4.97
C SER A 217 -6.89 28.05 5.24
N ASN A 218 -6.88 29.00 4.30
CA ASN A 218 -7.67 30.22 4.36
C ASN A 218 -9.12 30.07 3.86
N GLY A 219 -9.50 28.87 3.36
CA GLY A 219 -10.83 28.59 2.79
C GLY A 219 -10.95 28.84 1.29
N GLU A 220 -9.89 29.32 0.63
CA GLU A 220 -9.88 29.53 -0.82
C GLU A 220 -9.79 28.18 -1.56
N ILE A 221 -10.56 28.03 -2.64
CA ILE A 221 -10.48 26.88 -3.54
C ILE A 221 -9.73 27.29 -4.80
N LYS A 222 -8.65 26.59 -5.11
CA LYS A 222 -7.87 26.80 -6.35
C LYS A 222 -7.98 25.62 -7.28
N ASN A 223 -8.09 25.93 -8.59
CA ASN A 223 -7.87 24.94 -9.63
C ASN A 223 -6.36 24.83 -9.87
N CYS A 224 -5.87 23.60 -9.95
CA CYS A 224 -4.46 23.32 -10.17
C CYS A 224 -4.28 22.37 -11.35
N SER A 225 -3.36 22.72 -12.23
CA SER A 225 -2.93 21.90 -13.37
C SER A 225 -1.48 22.27 -13.73
N PRO A 226 -0.84 21.58 -14.67
CA PRO A 226 0.47 22.01 -15.16
C PRO A 226 0.52 23.44 -15.75
N MET A 227 -0.66 24.01 -16.10
CA MET A 227 -0.77 25.35 -16.73
C MET A 227 -1.45 26.38 -15.83
N GLU A 228 -2.10 25.97 -14.73
CA GLU A 228 -2.81 26.85 -13.81
C GLU A 228 -2.43 26.51 -12.36
N ASN A 229 -1.96 27.51 -11.60
CA ASN A 229 -1.39 27.29 -10.26
C ASN A 229 -0.37 26.13 -10.25
N ALA A 230 0.53 26.11 -11.26
CA ALA A 230 1.45 25.00 -11.53
C ALA A 230 2.36 24.68 -10.34
N GLU A 231 2.87 25.71 -9.65
CA GLU A 231 3.68 25.52 -8.44
C GLU A 231 2.93 24.72 -7.38
N LEU A 232 1.69 25.11 -7.07
CA LEU A 232 0.85 24.40 -6.11
C LEU A 232 0.50 22.99 -6.61
N PHE A 233 0.30 22.80 -7.92
CA PHE A 233 0.10 21.49 -8.54
C PHE A 233 1.28 20.55 -8.23
N HIS A 234 2.50 21.02 -8.41
CA HIS A 234 3.72 20.24 -8.17
C HIS A 234 3.98 19.96 -6.68
N HIS A 235 3.60 20.87 -5.79
CA HIS A 235 3.76 20.69 -4.34
C HIS A 235 2.66 19.82 -3.72
N ALA A 236 1.44 19.84 -4.25
CA ALA A 236 0.32 19.10 -3.68
C ALA A 236 0.34 17.62 -4.06
N LEU A 237 0.77 17.27 -5.29
CA LEU A 237 1.00 15.89 -5.69
C LEU A 237 2.27 15.36 -4.99
N GLY A 238 2.13 14.23 -4.28
CA GLY A 238 3.20 13.74 -3.42
C GLY A 238 3.49 14.63 -2.21
N GLY A 239 2.57 15.56 -1.87
CA GLY A 239 2.75 16.58 -0.82
C GLY A 239 2.18 16.20 0.55
N TYR A 240 1.77 14.96 0.75
CA TYR A 240 1.33 14.40 2.04
C TYR A 240 0.18 15.18 2.71
N GLY A 241 -0.67 15.86 1.90
CA GLY A 241 -1.79 16.66 2.40
C GLY A 241 -1.39 17.94 3.14
N LEU A 242 -0.15 18.42 2.97
CA LEU A 242 0.37 19.56 3.72
C LEU A 242 0.06 20.92 3.06
N MET A 243 -0.20 20.96 1.76
CA MET A 243 -0.52 22.21 1.03
C MET A 243 -1.99 22.60 1.14
N GLY A 244 -2.87 21.63 1.39
CA GLY A 244 -4.31 21.80 1.41
C GLY A 244 -5.01 20.47 1.22
N ILE A 245 -6.33 20.51 1.13
CA ILE A 245 -7.18 19.33 0.92
C ILE A 245 -7.59 19.28 -0.55
N ILE A 246 -7.06 18.30 -1.30
CA ILE A 246 -7.50 18.06 -2.67
C ILE A 246 -8.96 17.57 -2.61
N LEU A 247 -9.86 18.30 -3.27
CA LEU A 247 -11.28 18.01 -3.27
C LEU A 247 -11.62 16.93 -4.30
N ASP A 248 -11.31 17.21 -5.54
CA ASP A 248 -11.54 16.32 -6.67
C ASP A 248 -10.42 16.43 -7.70
N VAL A 249 -10.32 15.43 -8.54
CA VAL A 249 -9.25 15.28 -9.53
C VAL A 249 -9.80 14.80 -10.87
N ASP A 250 -9.27 15.33 -11.94
CA ASP A 250 -9.48 14.84 -13.31
C ASP A 250 -8.34 13.89 -13.67
N LEU A 251 -8.66 12.62 -13.86
CA LEU A 251 -7.71 11.57 -14.22
C LEU A 251 -7.93 11.09 -15.66
N ASN A 252 -6.83 10.85 -16.37
CA ASN A 252 -6.87 10.15 -17.64
C ASN A 252 -7.19 8.67 -17.41
N VAL A 253 -8.15 8.12 -18.16
CA VAL A 253 -8.48 6.70 -18.19
C VAL A 253 -8.11 6.09 -19.55
N VAL A 254 -8.02 4.77 -19.60
CA VAL A 254 -7.66 4.00 -20.80
C VAL A 254 -8.71 2.93 -21.08
N GLU A 255 -8.63 2.28 -22.24
CA GLU A 255 -9.46 1.11 -22.53
C GLU A 255 -9.12 -0.04 -21.55
N ASN A 256 -10.13 -0.81 -21.19
CA ASN A 256 -9.93 -2.07 -20.49
C ASN A 256 -9.54 -3.14 -21.53
N GLU A 257 -8.24 -3.31 -21.71
CA GLU A 257 -7.67 -4.22 -22.71
C GLU A 257 -7.49 -5.63 -22.15
N MET A 258 -7.48 -6.61 -23.05
CA MET A 258 -7.08 -7.97 -22.72
C MET A 258 -5.56 -8.14 -22.93
N TYR A 259 -4.94 -8.79 -21.97
CA TYR A 259 -3.50 -9.08 -21.96
C TYR A 259 -3.24 -10.58 -21.93
N ILE A 260 -2.08 -10.97 -22.46
CA ILE A 260 -1.47 -12.28 -22.29
C ILE A 260 -0.43 -12.15 -21.18
N TRP A 261 -0.63 -12.87 -20.09
CA TRP A 261 0.34 -12.93 -18.99
C TRP A 261 1.49 -13.86 -19.35
N LYS A 262 2.71 -13.37 -19.20
CA LYS A 262 3.96 -14.12 -19.36
C LYS A 262 4.82 -13.96 -18.13
N THR A 263 5.55 -15.04 -17.79
CA THR A 263 6.52 -15.02 -16.70
C THR A 263 7.85 -15.57 -17.18
N HIS A 264 8.91 -14.86 -16.85
CA HIS A 264 10.27 -15.30 -17.12
C HIS A 264 11.08 -15.34 -15.81
N TYR A 265 11.72 -16.49 -15.53
CA TYR A 265 12.57 -16.71 -14.35
C TYR A 265 14.04 -16.59 -14.73
N MET A 266 14.82 -15.91 -13.88
CA MET A 266 16.24 -15.66 -14.11
C MET A 266 17.00 -15.45 -12.79
N ASP A 267 18.32 -15.40 -12.85
CA ASP A 267 19.13 -14.84 -11.77
C ASP A 267 18.88 -13.33 -11.64
N TYR A 268 18.88 -12.79 -10.41
CA TYR A 268 18.62 -11.36 -10.19
C TYR A 268 19.63 -10.45 -10.92
N LYS A 269 20.86 -10.93 -11.18
CA LYS A 269 21.89 -10.17 -11.89
C LYS A 269 21.54 -9.92 -13.37
N ASP A 270 20.75 -10.81 -13.94
CA ASP A 270 20.33 -10.72 -15.36
C ASP A 270 19.07 -9.89 -15.54
N PHE A 271 18.37 -9.54 -14.43
CA PHE A 271 17.06 -8.88 -14.49
C PHE A 271 17.08 -7.54 -15.21
N SER A 272 18.06 -6.69 -14.91
CA SER A 272 18.15 -5.35 -15.50
C SER A 272 18.40 -5.41 -17.00
N ASP A 273 19.27 -6.29 -17.45
CA ASP A 273 19.58 -6.49 -18.88
C ASP A 273 18.38 -7.10 -19.61
N TYR A 274 17.72 -8.09 -18.99
CA TYR A 274 16.51 -8.67 -19.54
C TYR A 274 15.41 -7.61 -19.70
N TYR A 275 15.17 -6.82 -18.64
CA TYR A 275 14.17 -5.74 -18.65
C TYR A 275 14.48 -4.74 -19.79
N LYS A 276 15.69 -4.24 -19.85
CA LYS A 276 16.13 -3.27 -20.87
C LYS A 276 15.94 -3.78 -22.29
N LYS A 277 16.18 -5.07 -22.52
CA LYS A 277 16.11 -5.67 -23.85
C LYS A 277 14.69 -6.02 -24.27
N ASN A 278 13.84 -6.48 -23.33
CA ASN A 278 12.59 -7.17 -23.67
C ASN A 278 11.33 -6.45 -23.17
N VAL A 279 11.46 -5.45 -22.30
CA VAL A 279 10.32 -4.80 -21.65
C VAL A 279 10.36 -3.28 -21.80
N ASP A 280 11.55 -2.67 -21.62
CA ASP A 280 11.70 -1.21 -21.61
C ASP A 280 11.32 -0.62 -22.96
N GLY A 281 10.41 0.39 -22.92
CA GLY A 281 9.94 1.07 -24.12
C GLY A 281 8.94 0.28 -24.99
N ASP A 282 8.59 -0.96 -24.64
CA ASP A 282 7.58 -1.72 -25.36
C ASP A 282 6.16 -1.26 -24.97
N LEU A 283 5.50 -0.54 -25.89
CA LEU A 283 4.14 -0.03 -25.70
C LEU A 283 3.06 -1.13 -25.73
N ASN A 284 3.38 -2.34 -26.13
CA ASN A 284 2.46 -3.47 -26.06
C ASN A 284 2.37 -4.05 -24.65
N ILE A 285 3.37 -3.81 -23.81
CA ILE A 285 3.33 -4.22 -22.41
C ILE A 285 2.58 -3.17 -21.60
N GLY A 286 1.39 -3.51 -21.13
CA GLY A 286 0.57 -2.60 -20.34
C GLY A 286 0.89 -2.60 -18.85
N LEU A 287 1.23 -3.79 -18.32
CA LEU A 287 1.54 -4.01 -16.90
C LEU A 287 2.82 -4.87 -16.81
N ALA A 288 3.66 -4.58 -15.81
CA ALA A 288 4.85 -5.40 -15.53
C ALA A 288 5.30 -5.25 -14.07
N TYR A 289 5.80 -6.33 -13.49
CA TYR A 289 6.45 -6.31 -12.18
C TYR A 289 7.39 -7.50 -12.02
N GLY A 290 8.33 -7.38 -11.10
CA GLY A 290 9.24 -8.46 -10.73
C GLY A 290 8.98 -8.99 -9.32
N ARG A 291 9.48 -10.20 -9.05
CA ARG A 291 9.43 -10.86 -7.74
C ARG A 291 10.78 -11.48 -7.43
N LEU A 292 11.27 -11.28 -6.20
CA LEU A 292 12.47 -11.97 -5.70
C LEU A 292 12.07 -13.16 -4.83
N SER A 293 12.81 -14.26 -4.98
CA SER A 293 12.57 -15.49 -4.22
C SER A 293 12.74 -15.29 -2.72
N MET A 294 11.75 -15.75 -1.96
CA MET A 294 11.83 -15.87 -0.50
C MET A 294 12.22 -17.28 -0.06
N SER A 295 12.40 -18.22 -0.98
CA SER A 295 12.85 -19.59 -0.65
C SER A 295 14.26 -19.57 -0.09
N PRO A 296 14.56 -20.27 1.02
CA PRO A 296 15.89 -20.27 1.63
C PRO A 296 17.01 -20.73 0.71
N SER A 297 16.70 -21.62 -0.26
CA SER A 297 17.66 -22.14 -1.23
C SER A 297 18.05 -21.16 -2.33
N THR A 298 17.21 -20.18 -2.61
CA THR A 298 17.39 -19.17 -3.67
C THR A 298 17.05 -17.77 -3.18
N PHE A 299 17.29 -17.52 -1.87
CA PHE A 299 16.86 -16.30 -1.19
C PHE A 299 17.47 -15.05 -1.82
N LEU A 300 16.60 -14.25 -2.46
CA LEU A 300 16.94 -13.05 -3.22
C LEU A 300 17.96 -13.30 -4.37
N GLU A 301 18.06 -14.52 -4.86
CA GLU A 301 18.92 -14.89 -5.99
C GLU A 301 18.11 -15.22 -7.25
N GLU A 302 17.05 -16.00 -7.09
CA GLU A 302 16.11 -16.23 -8.18
C GLU A 302 15.09 -15.10 -8.25
N THR A 303 14.84 -14.60 -9.45
CA THR A 303 13.83 -13.57 -9.71
C THR A 303 12.89 -13.99 -10.83
N ALA A 304 11.68 -13.46 -10.81
CA ALA A 304 10.72 -13.57 -11.89
C ALA A 304 10.35 -12.18 -12.38
N ILE A 305 10.16 -12.01 -13.67
CA ILE A 305 9.46 -10.87 -14.26
C ILE A 305 8.14 -11.35 -14.86
N HIS A 306 7.07 -10.67 -14.49
CA HIS A 306 5.74 -10.86 -15.03
C HIS A 306 5.44 -9.70 -15.97
N THR A 307 5.02 -10.02 -17.21
CA THR A 307 4.61 -9.04 -18.21
C THR A 307 3.21 -9.36 -18.69
N TYR A 308 2.45 -8.33 -18.99
CA TYR A 308 1.09 -8.38 -19.49
C TYR A 308 1.07 -7.69 -20.84
N GLU A 309 1.17 -8.48 -21.89
CA GLU A 309 1.26 -8.02 -23.27
C GLU A 309 -0.13 -7.91 -23.88
N LYS A 310 -0.42 -6.84 -24.61
CA LYS A 310 -1.68 -6.65 -25.30
C LYS A 310 -1.98 -7.81 -26.23
N SER A 311 -3.16 -8.39 -26.09
CA SER A 311 -3.62 -9.44 -26.99
C SER A 311 -3.97 -8.83 -28.35
N HIS A 312 -3.44 -9.41 -29.42
CA HIS A 312 -3.83 -9.07 -30.78
C HIS A 312 -5.19 -9.68 -31.19
N THR A 313 -5.65 -10.65 -30.42
CA THR A 313 -6.97 -11.26 -30.63
C THR A 313 -8.03 -10.39 -30.02
N GLN A 314 -8.99 -9.94 -30.82
CA GLN A 314 -10.16 -9.19 -30.34
C GLN A 314 -11.11 -10.14 -29.59
N VAL A 315 -10.83 -10.36 -28.31
CA VAL A 315 -11.70 -11.11 -27.42
C VAL A 315 -12.54 -10.11 -26.64
N PRO A 316 -13.86 -10.29 -26.50
CA PRO A 316 -14.67 -9.45 -25.64
C PRO A 316 -14.10 -9.41 -24.23
N VAL A 317 -13.90 -8.21 -23.69
CA VAL A 317 -13.44 -8.05 -22.31
C VAL A 317 -14.46 -8.67 -21.36
N VAL A 318 -13.96 -9.54 -20.48
CA VAL A 318 -14.82 -10.23 -19.51
C VAL A 318 -15.00 -9.35 -18.28
N PRO A 319 -16.23 -9.24 -17.74
CA PRO A 319 -16.49 -8.43 -16.55
C PRO A 319 -15.61 -8.83 -15.37
N LEU A 320 -15.23 -7.84 -14.58
CA LEU A 320 -14.42 -7.99 -13.38
C LEU A 320 -15.05 -9.01 -12.41
N LYS A 321 -14.26 -9.97 -11.95
CA LYS A 321 -14.65 -10.94 -10.92
C LYS A 321 -13.99 -10.61 -9.59
N LEU A 322 -14.72 -10.78 -8.50
CA LEU A 322 -14.14 -10.67 -7.17
C LEU A 322 -13.19 -11.85 -6.90
N PRO A 323 -12.10 -11.64 -6.15
CA PRO A 323 -11.17 -12.70 -5.79
C PRO A 323 -11.90 -13.87 -5.09
N GLY A 324 -11.60 -15.09 -5.52
CA GLY A 324 -12.01 -16.32 -4.83
C GLY A 324 -10.91 -16.82 -3.91
N PHE A 325 -11.23 -17.76 -3.02
CA PHE A 325 -10.25 -18.47 -2.18
C PHE A 325 -9.32 -17.59 -1.32
N VAL A 326 -9.74 -16.38 -0.96
CA VAL A 326 -8.98 -15.44 -0.10
C VAL A 326 -8.44 -16.10 1.17
N TRP A 327 -9.17 -17.10 1.73
CA TRP A 327 -8.74 -17.89 2.88
C TRP A 327 -7.46 -18.69 2.61
N LEU A 328 -7.28 -19.18 1.36
CA LEU A 328 -6.10 -19.95 0.96
C LEU A 328 -4.89 -19.02 0.81
N ASP A 329 -5.07 -17.87 0.18
CA ASP A 329 -4.02 -16.86 0.04
C ASP A 329 -3.58 -16.37 1.42
N ARG A 330 -4.52 -16.12 2.32
CA ARG A 330 -4.25 -15.77 3.73
C ARG A 330 -3.46 -16.87 4.45
N PHE A 331 -3.87 -18.13 4.27
CA PHE A 331 -3.13 -19.26 4.84
C PHE A 331 -1.68 -19.31 4.34
N ILE A 332 -1.48 -19.21 3.03
CA ILE A 332 -0.15 -19.29 2.41
C ILE A 332 0.76 -18.17 2.92
N ILE A 333 0.25 -16.94 2.97
CA ILE A 333 1.00 -15.78 3.46
C ILE A 333 1.35 -15.95 4.93
N ASN A 334 0.38 -16.25 5.79
CA ASN A 334 0.63 -16.42 7.21
C ASN A 334 1.55 -17.61 7.51
N PHE A 335 1.43 -18.70 6.74
CA PHE A 335 2.33 -19.83 6.85
C PHE A 335 3.77 -19.45 6.45
N SER A 336 3.95 -18.58 5.45
CA SER A 336 5.28 -18.11 5.03
C SER A 336 5.98 -17.25 6.09
N LYS A 337 5.23 -16.64 7.03
CA LYS A 337 5.79 -15.86 8.16
C LYS A 337 6.47 -16.74 9.20
N THR A 338 6.14 -18.03 9.25
CA THR A 338 6.55 -18.92 10.34
C THR A 338 7.97 -19.48 10.20
N GLY A 339 8.61 -19.32 9.05
CA GLY A 339 9.98 -19.77 8.81
C GLY A 339 10.22 -20.36 7.42
N ASP A 340 11.38 -20.94 7.27
CA ASP A 340 11.95 -21.37 6.00
C ASP A 340 11.11 -22.36 5.20
N PHE A 341 10.46 -23.30 5.87
CA PHE A 341 9.58 -24.26 5.20
C PHE A 341 8.37 -23.57 4.57
N GLY A 342 7.73 -22.65 5.29
CA GLY A 342 6.60 -21.88 4.79
C GLY A 342 7.00 -21.01 3.58
N ARG A 343 8.17 -20.36 3.64
CA ARG A 343 8.71 -19.55 2.54
C ARG A 343 8.99 -20.39 1.29
N ARG A 344 9.56 -21.61 1.48
CA ARG A 344 9.79 -22.56 0.38
C ARG A 344 8.48 -23.00 -0.27
N VAL A 345 7.49 -23.37 0.54
CA VAL A 345 6.16 -23.76 0.04
C VAL A 345 5.55 -22.61 -0.77
N ARG A 346 5.55 -21.41 -0.24
CA ARG A 346 5.00 -20.23 -0.93
C ARG A 346 5.68 -20.00 -2.27
N TRP A 347 7.02 -19.94 -2.33
CA TRP A 347 7.75 -19.71 -3.58
C TRP A 347 7.50 -20.83 -4.60
N THR A 348 7.42 -22.08 -4.14
CA THR A 348 7.06 -23.21 -5.01
C THR A 348 5.66 -23.07 -5.58
N MET A 349 4.69 -22.58 -4.78
CA MET A 349 3.34 -22.33 -5.26
C MET A 349 3.29 -21.15 -6.24
N GLU A 350 3.98 -20.06 -5.96
CA GLU A 350 4.10 -18.93 -6.89
C GLU A 350 4.72 -19.39 -8.23
N LYS A 351 5.75 -20.20 -8.20
CA LYS A 351 6.46 -20.65 -9.40
C LYS A 351 5.71 -21.68 -10.25
N TYR A 352 5.04 -22.63 -9.61
CA TYR A 352 4.46 -23.79 -10.30
C TYR A 352 2.94 -23.90 -10.15
N GLY A 353 2.36 -23.32 -9.11
CA GLY A 353 0.93 -23.37 -8.78
C GLY A 353 0.16 -22.20 -9.38
N GLU A 354 0.63 -21.00 -9.18
CA GLU A 354 -0.03 -19.78 -9.62
C GLU A 354 -0.34 -19.76 -11.13
N PRO A 355 0.59 -20.15 -12.03
CA PRO A 355 0.29 -20.25 -13.45
C PRO A 355 -0.84 -21.25 -13.80
N ARG A 356 -1.15 -22.19 -12.91
CA ARG A 356 -2.20 -23.20 -13.11
C ARG A 356 -3.53 -22.85 -12.43
N ILE A 357 -3.49 -22.00 -11.40
CA ILE A 357 -4.63 -21.64 -10.57
C ILE A 357 -5.12 -20.21 -10.88
N HIS A 358 -4.25 -19.40 -11.50
CA HIS A 358 -4.57 -18.03 -11.84
C HIS A 358 -5.90 -17.98 -12.58
N ASN A 359 -6.74 -17.00 -12.26
CA ASN A 359 -8.07 -16.76 -12.81
C ASN A 359 -8.04 -16.48 -14.34
N CYS A 360 -7.38 -17.34 -15.09
CA CYS A 360 -7.58 -17.41 -16.51
C CYS A 360 -9.05 -17.71 -16.71
N LEU A 361 -9.76 -16.74 -17.22
CA LEU A 361 -11.19 -16.79 -17.37
C LEU A 361 -11.59 -18.08 -18.11
N SER A 362 -12.58 -18.79 -17.61
CA SER A 362 -13.01 -20.12 -18.12
C SER A 362 -13.32 -20.15 -19.61
N ARG A 363 -13.61 -18.99 -20.23
CA ARG A 363 -13.73 -18.83 -21.68
C ARG A 363 -12.37 -18.86 -22.40
N ASN A 364 -11.30 -18.61 -21.68
CA ASN A 364 -9.93 -18.57 -22.20
C ASN A 364 -9.24 -19.93 -22.10
N GLU A 365 -9.80 -20.90 -21.37
CA GLU A 365 -9.20 -22.24 -21.27
C GLU A 365 -9.10 -22.95 -22.64
N ALA A 366 -10.07 -22.73 -23.52
CA ALA A 366 -10.02 -23.26 -24.87
C ALA A 366 -8.99 -22.53 -25.77
N MET A 367 -8.74 -21.24 -25.52
CA MET A 367 -7.80 -20.39 -26.26
C MET A 367 -6.40 -20.37 -25.61
N SER A 368 -6.29 -20.61 -24.31
CA SER A 368 -5.04 -20.57 -23.54
C SER A 368 -4.12 -21.77 -23.79
N ARG A 369 -4.59 -22.77 -24.50
CA ARG A 369 -3.77 -23.96 -24.82
C ARG A 369 -2.59 -23.68 -25.75
N GLU A 370 -2.61 -22.56 -26.46
CA GLU A 370 -1.56 -22.20 -27.42
C GLU A 370 -0.75 -20.94 -27.06
N GLU A 371 -1.28 -19.99 -26.26
CA GLU A 371 -0.63 -18.68 -26.10
C GLU A 371 -0.51 -18.15 -24.65
N GLY A 372 -0.93 -18.87 -23.62
CA GLY A 372 -0.84 -18.42 -22.23
C GLY A 372 -2.16 -17.94 -21.62
N CYS A 373 -2.10 -17.30 -20.44
CA CYS A 373 -3.27 -16.90 -19.68
C CYS A 373 -3.76 -15.50 -20.08
N PHE A 374 -5.01 -15.40 -20.52
CA PHE A 374 -5.65 -14.14 -20.84
C PHE A 374 -6.28 -13.50 -19.58
N VAL A 375 -5.98 -12.23 -19.34
CA VAL A 375 -6.54 -11.45 -18.25
C VAL A 375 -6.86 -10.02 -18.71
N SER A 376 -7.92 -9.42 -18.18
CA SER A 376 -8.18 -8.01 -18.47
C SER A 376 -7.32 -7.11 -17.58
N ARG A 377 -7.05 -5.88 -18.06
CA ARG A 377 -6.33 -4.87 -17.28
C ARG A 377 -6.97 -4.64 -15.91
N ASN A 378 -8.30 -4.50 -15.86
CA ASN A 378 -9.00 -4.30 -14.61
C ASN A 378 -8.87 -5.49 -13.67
N GLN A 379 -8.95 -6.73 -14.18
CA GLN A 379 -8.85 -7.94 -13.36
C GLN A 379 -7.47 -8.04 -12.70
N GLU A 380 -6.39 -7.79 -13.46
CA GLU A 380 -5.04 -7.87 -12.92
C GLU A 380 -4.75 -6.76 -11.89
N MET A 381 -5.31 -5.58 -12.09
CA MET A 381 -5.14 -4.46 -11.16
C MET A 381 -6.10 -4.53 -9.95
N TYR A 382 -6.98 -5.54 -9.87
CA TYR A 382 -7.96 -5.66 -8.81
C TYR A 382 -7.46 -6.53 -7.66
N ASP A 383 -6.88 -5.89 -6.66
CA ASP A 383 -6.44 -6.53 -5.41
C ASP A 383 -6.96 -5.73 -4.20
N SER A 384 -7.56 -6.41 -3.23
CA SER A 384 -8.20 -5.78 -2.07
C SER A 384 -7.45 -5.96 -0.75
N MET A 385 -6.30 -6.61 -0.72
CA MET A 385 -5.56 -6.97 0.52
C MET A 385 -6.34 -7.86 1.53
N ASP A 386 -7.53 -8.30 1.23
CA ASP A 386 -8.32 -9.10 2.19
C ASP A 386 -7.56 -10.33 2.71
N TYR A 387 -6.58 -10.81 1.93
CA TYR A 387 -5.71 -11.93 2.31
C TYR A 387 -4.59 -11.54 3.30
N LEU A 388 -4.27 -10.26 3.46
CA LEU A 388 -3.28 -9.78 4.43
C LEU A 388 -3.89 -9.57 5.82
N GLU A 389 -5.18 -9.33 5.90
CA GLU A 389 -5.89 -9.26 7.18
C GLU A 389 -5.94 -10.63 7.84
N ASN A 390 -5.49 -10.75 9.08
CA ASN A 390 -5.38 -12.02 9.81
C ASN A 390 -5.70 -11.86 11.30
N ARG A 391 -5.80 -13.01 12.01
CA ARG A 391 -6.04 -13.08 13.47
C ARG A 391 -4.75 -13.16 14.29
N LEU A 392 -3.59 -13.11 13.65
CA LEU A 392 -2.31 -13.25 14.34
C LEU A 392 -1.99 -11.96 15.12
N ARG A 393 -1.21 -12.12 16.20
CA ARG A 393 -0.75 -11.00 17.03
C ARG A 393 0.59 -10.46 16.53
N ASP A 394 0.61 -10.05 15.27
CA ASP A 394 1.74 -9.44 14.60
C ASP A 394 1.24 -8.31 13.70
N THR A 395 2.16 -7.57 13.14
CA THR A 395 1.85 -6.56 12.13
C THR A 395 2.76 -6.70 10.93
N ASP A 396 2.26 -6.30 9.80
CA ASP A 396 2.97 -6.32 8.54
C ASP A 396 3.35 -4.89 8.14
N ILE A 397 4.65 -4.69 7.89
CA ILE A 397 5.23 -3.37 7.62
C ILE A 397 5.79 -3.36 6.22
N LEU A 398 5.37 -2.36 5.44
CA LEU A 398 5.95 -2.09 4.14
C LEU A 398 7.11 -1.10 4.27
N GLN A 399 8.10 -1.30 3.42
CA GLN A 399 9.18 -0.35 3.14
C GLN A 399 9.46 -0.39 1.66
N GLU A 400 9.95 0.69 1.09
CA GLU A 400 10.18 0.76 -0.33
C GLU A 400 11.40 1.63 -0.65
N TYR A 401 12.22 1.12 -1.57
CA TYR A 401 13.46 1.73 -2.00
C TYR A 401 13.48 1.83 -3.51
N PHE A 402 13.88 3.00 -4.02
CA PHE A 402 13.98 3.28 -5.45
C PHE A 402 15.45 3.30 -5.83
N ILE A 403 15.85 2.40 -6.70
CA ILE A 403 17.23 2.16 -7.03
C ILE A 403 17.41 2.31 -8.55
N PRO A 404 18.46 3.01 -9.02
CA PRO A 404 18.80 3.03 -10.44
C PRO A 404 18.85 1.61 -11.01
N ARG A 405 18.28 1.41 -12.19
CA ARG A 405 18.04 0.06 -12.74
C ARG A 405 19.31 -0.78 -12.84
N GLU A 406 20.42 -0.15 -13.18
CA GLU A 406 21.74 -0.77 -13.32
C GLU A 406 22.39 -1.15 -11.99
N LYS A 407 21.87 -0.61 -10.86
CA LYS A 407 22.37 -0.87 -9.50
C LYS A 407 21.61 -1.98 -8.77
N MET A 408 20.77 -2.72 -9.48
CA MET A 408 20.00 -3.83 -8.91
C MET A 408 20.89 -4.89 -8.22
N PRO A 409 21.99 -5.38 -8.84
CA PRO A 409 22.80 -6.41 -8.21
C PRO A 409 23.39 -5.94 -6.86
N GLU A 410 23.94 -4.74 -6.80
CA GLU A 410 24.54 -4.19 -5.58
C GLU A 410 23.50 -3.99 -4.48
N PHE A 411 22.29 -3.51 -4.84
CA PHE A 411 21.22 -3.33 -3.87
C PHE A 411 20.72 -4.68 -3.32
N VAL A 412 20.51 -5.67 -4.17
CA VAL A 412 19.99 -6.99 -3.75
C VAL A 412 21.01 -7.73 -2.87
N ASP A 413 22.30 -7.63 -3.17
CA ASP A 413 23.37 -8.20 -2.33
C ASP A 413 23.44 -7.53 -0.96
N GLY A 414 23.35 -6.18 -0.93
CA GLY A 414 23.29 -5.41 0.31
C GLY A 414 22.03 -5.74 1.13
N LEU A 415 20.87 -5.77 0.50
CA LEU A 415 19.59 -6.16 1.11
C LEU A 415 19.69 -7.55 1.75
N ARG A 416 20.22 -8.54 1.01
CA ARG A 416 20.42 -9.91 1.50
C ARG A 416 21.32 -9.95 2.74
N THR A 417 22.40 -9.17 2.70
CA THR A 417 23.36 -9.07 3.80
C THR A 417 22.73 -8.46 5.05
N ILE A 418 22.03 -7.32 4.91
CA ILE A 418 21.41 -6.60 6.02
C ILE A 418 20.31 -7.46 6.66
N VAL A 419 19.39 -8.03 5.85
CA VAL A 419 18.28 -8.86 6.35
C VAL A 419 18.79 -10.10 7.10
N LYS A 420 19.81 -10.78 6.57
CA LYS A 420 20.40 -11.95 7.24
C LYS A 420 21.12 -11.58 8.52
N ARG A 421 21.87 -10.48 8.53
CA ARG A 421 22.60 -9.99 9.72
C ARG A 421 21.65 -9.64 10.87
N ASP A 422 20.57 -8.92 10.56
CA ASP A 422 19.65 -8.40 11.59
C ASP A 422 18.57 -9.42 11.97
N GLY A 423 18.38 -10.48 11.20
CA GLY A 423 17.33 -11.47 11.42
C GLY A 423 15.91 -10.93 11.17
N ALA A 424 15.77 -9.85 10.40
CA ALA A 424 14.49 -9.27 10.08
C ALA A 424 13.60 -10.23 9.26
N ASN A 425 12.32 -10.36 9.62
CA ASN A 425 11.41 -11.29 8.97
C ASN A 425 10.86 -10.71 7.65
N LEU A 426 11.70 -10.70 6.62
CA LEU A 426 11.31 -10.34 5.27
C LEU A 426 10.49 -11.48 4.65
N ILE A 427 9.26 -11.20 4.22
CA ILE A 427 8.33 -12.21 3.69
C ILE A 427 7.99 -12.01 2.22
N ASN A 428 8.32 -10.85 1.64
CA ASN A 428 8.10 -10.60 0.22
C ASN A 428 8.97 -9.46 -0.29
N VAL A 429 9.39 -9.55 -1.56
CA VAL A 429 9.99 -8.46 -2.33
C VAL A 429 9.36 -8.42 -3.72
N THR A 430 8.68 -7.32 -4.01
CA THR A 430 8.17 -7.04 -5.36
C THR A 430 9.01 -5.93 -5.98
N ILE A 431 9.39 -6.09 -7.24
CA ILE A 431 10.09 -5.08 -8.03
C ILE A 431 9.06 -4.42 -8.94
N ARG A 432 8.98 -3.09 -8.88
CA ARG A 432 8.11 -2.29 -9.74
C ARG A 432 8.94 -1.36 -10.61
N ILE A 433 8.34 -0.92 -11.70
CA ILE A 433 8.96 -0.02 -12.65
C ILE A 433 8.45 1.39 -12.36
N VAL A 434 9.35 2.31 -12.12
CA VAL A 434 9.05 3.73 -12.02
C VAL A 434 9.92 4.51 -13.00
N HIS A 435 9.33 5.54 -13.59
CA HIS A 435 10.03 6.44 -14.50
C HIS A 435 10.44 7.70 -13.76
N LYS A 436 11.39 8.43 -14.34
CA LYS A 436 11.81 9.74 -13.83
C LYS A 436 10.58 10.62 -13.57
N ASP A 437 10.50 11.17 -12.38
CA ASP A 437 9.43 12.08 -11.97
C ASP A 437 9.91 13.53 -12.02
N ASP A 438 9.44 14.27 -13.01
CA ASP A 438 9.65 15.70 -13.14
C ASP A 438 8.41 16.52 -12.69
N ILE A 439 7.38 15.84 -12.11
CA ILE A 439 6.12 16.48 -11.72
C ILE A 439 6.14 16.86 -10.25
N THR A 440 6.45 15.93 -9.35
CA THR A 440 6.30 16.18 -7.92
C THR A 440 7.55 16.83 -7.29
N THR A 441 7.36 17.70 -6.31
CA THR A 441 8.48 18.35 -5.61
C THR A 441 9.26 17.36 -4.77
N LEU A 442 8.56 16.50 -4.01
CA LEU A 442 9.16 15.42 -3.25
C LEU A 442 9.24 14.15 -4.10
N ASN A 443 9.94 14.24 -5.23
CA ASN A 443 10.07 13.12 -6.16
C ASN A 443 11.03 12.05 -5.62
N TYR A 444 10.55 10.81 -5.56
CA TYR A 444 11.36 9.65 -5.19
C TYR A 444 12.12 9.04 -6.37
N ALA A 445 11.70 9.30 -7.60
CA ALA A 445 12.31 8.77 -8.82
C ALA A 445 13.08 9.86 -9.55
N LYS A 446 14.36 10.09 -9.18
CA LYS A 446 15.24 11.09 -9.80
C LYS A 446 15.62 10.76 -11.25
N GLN A 447 15.51 9.49 -11.60
CA GLN A 447 15.74 8.91 -12.92
C GLN A 447 14.84 7.67 -13.06
N ASP A 448 14.95 6.95 -14.14
CA ASP A 448 14.29 5.66 -14.29
C ASP A 448 14.85 4.66 -13.29
N MET A 449 13.99 4.09 -12.44
CA MET A 449 14.39 3.25 -11.32
C MET A 449 13.55 1.97 -11.23
N PHE A 450 14.06 0.99 -10.51
CA PHE A 450 13.26 -0.07 -9.94
C PHE A 450 12.87 0.28 -8.50
N ALA A 451 11.61 0.08 -8.18
CA ALA A 451 11.08 0.23 -6.83
C ALA A 451 11.00 -1.15 -6.16
N TYR A 452 11.70 -1.31 -5.05
CA TYR A 452 11.70 -2.56 -4.27
C TYR A 452 10.73 -2.43 -3.11
N VAL A 453 9.56 -3.03 -3.24
CA VAL A 453 8.54 -3.09 -2.19
C VAL A 453 8.85 -4.26 -1.28
N LEU A 454 9.36 -3.98 -0.11
CA LEU A 454 9.73 -4.94 0.92
C LEU A 454 8.57 -5.10 1.91
N TYR A 455 8.23 -6.34 2.21
CA TYR A 455 7.16 -6.68 3.14
C TYR A 455 7.74 -7.44 4.32
N PHE A 456 7.78 -6.78 5.48
CA PHE A 456 8.28 -7.35 6.73
C PHE A 456 7.12 -7.71 7.65
N ASN A 457 7.26 -8.81 8.38
CA ASN A 457 6.36 -9.15 9.47
C ASN A 457 7.07 -8.94 10.81
N GLN A 458 6.37 -8.34 11.76
CA GLN A 458 6.91 -7.97 13.07
C GLN A 458 5.90 -8.29 14.17
N ARG A 459 6.38 -8.83 15.30
CA ARG A 459 5.59 -8.94 16.53
C ARG A 459 5.53 -7.60 17.26
N PHE A 460 4.48 -7.38 18.05
CA PHE A 460 4.34 -6.20 18.89
C PHE A 460 5.20 -6.29 20.15
N ASN A 461 6.53 -6.20 19.99
CA ASN A 461 7.48 -6.10 21.09
C ASN A 461 8.64 -5.17 20.73
N GLU A 462 9.32 -4.65 21.73
CA GLU A 462 10.39 -3.66 21.58
C GLU A 462 11.59 -4.21 20.78
N HIS A 463 11.98 -5.44 21.02
CA HIS A 463 13.12 -6.08 20.34
C HIS A 463 12.92 -6.15 18.82
N GLU A 464 11.76 -6.62 18.37
CA GLU A 464 11.43 -6.69 16.94
C GLU A 464 11.33 -5.28 16.34
N GLY A 465 10.81 -4.31 17.11
CA GLY A 465 10.77 -2.90 16.69
C GLY A 465 12.16 -2.31 16.47
N GLN A 466 13.11 -2.60 17.37
CA GLN A 466 14.51 -2.16 17.24
C GLN A 466 15.21 -2.82 16.04
N ILE A 467 14.98 -4.11 15.80
CA ILE A 467 15.48 -4.81 14.61
C ILE A 467 14.98 -4.13 13.36
N LEU A 468 13.66 -3.89 13.24
CA LEU A 468 13.09 -3.28 12.05
C LEU A 468 13.59 -1.85 11.85
N GLN A 469 13.68 -1.06 12.92
CA GLN A 469 14.21 0.31 12.84
C GLN A 469 15.65 0.32 12.32
N LYS A 470 16.52 -0.54 12.88
CA LYS A 470 17.91 -0.67 12.44
C LYS A 470 18.00 -1.11 10.98
N THR A 471 17.29 -2.18 10.62
CA THR A 471 17.24 -2.70 9.25
C THR A 471 16.79 -1.61 8.27
N THR A 472 15.75 -0.83 8.63
CA THR A 472 15.25 0.29 7.81
C THR A 472 16.32 1.35 7.59
N THR A 473 16.99 1.78 8.68
CA THR A 473 18.02 2.83 8.61
C THR A 473 19.19 2.39 7.74
N ASP A 474 19.65 1.14 7.90
CA ASP A 474 20.76 0.59 7.13
C ASP A 474 20.38 0.41 5.63
N LEU A 475 19.13 0.02 5.33
CA LEU A 475 18.65 -0.07 3.95
C LEU A 475 18.50 1.30 3.29
N ILE A 476 18.14 2.34 4.06
CA ILE A 476 18.13 3.71 3.58
C ILE A 476 19.55 4.14 3.21
N ASP A 477 20.53 3.88 4.06
CA ASP A 477 21.94 4.22 3.78
C ASP A 477 22.48 3.46 2.56
N LEU A 478 22.12 2.19 2.41
CA LEU A 478 22.43 1.40 1.21
C LEU A 478 21.83 2.05 -0.05
N ALA A 479 20.53 2.38 -0.02
CA ALA A 479 19.86 3.01 -1.15
C ALA A 479 20.51 4.36 -1.53
N LEU A 480 20.78 5.20 -0.53
CA LEU A 480 21.45 6.50 -0.73
C LEU A 480 22.89 6.36 -1.21
N GLY A 481 23.58 5.28 -0.85
CA GLY A 481 24.92 4.96 -1.33
C GLY A 481 24.95 4.51 -2.80
N LEU A 482 23.81 4.13 -3.34
CA LEU A 482 23.60 3.70 -4.74
C LEU A 482 22.86 4.75 -5.59
N ASP A 483 22.86 6.02 -5.17
CA ASP A 483 22.11 7.12 -5.82
C ASP A 483 20.58 6.90 -5.85
N GLY A 484 20.10 6.03 -4.99
CA GLY A 484 18.69 5.73 -4.82
C GLY A 484 18.00 6.65 -3.82
N THR A 485 16.74 6.32 -3.56
CA THR A 485 15.88 7.00 -2.57
C THR A 485 15.02 5.96 -1.83
N TYR A 486 14.16 6.43 -0.95
CA TYR A 486 13.18 5.59 -0.25
C TYR A 486 11.83 6.29 -0.21
N TYR A 487 10.76 5.53 0.06
CA TYR A 487 9.41 6.06 0.02
C TYR A 487 8.96 6.57 1.40
N LEU A 488 8.49 7.81 1.46
CA LEU A 488 8.18 8.50 2.71
C LEU A 488 6.92 8.03 3.47
N PRO A 489 5.87 7.43 2.87
CA PRO A 489 4.63 7.12 3.60
C PRO A 489 4.73 5.94 4.56
N TYR A 490 5.93 5.40 4.78
CA TYR A 490 6.19 4.32 5.73
C TYR A 490 6.73 4.85 7.08
N GLN A 491 7.27 3.97 7.93
CA GLN A 491 7.73 4.34 9.27
C GLN A 491 8.78 5.45 9.23
N LEU A 492 8.63 6.45 10.09
CA LEU A 492 9.50 7.63 10.15
C LEU A 492 10.83 7.33 10.88
N PHE A 493 11.59 6.32 10.42
CA PHE A 493 12.84 5.91 11.05
C PHE A 493 14.07 6.64 10.53
N TYR A 494 13.96 7.34 9.41
CA TYR A 494 15.06 8.09 8.80
C TYR A 494 15.44 9.34 9.59
N SER A 495 16.72 9.75 9.46
CA SER A 495 17.23 11.00 10.03
C SER A 495 16.90 12.20 9.13
N LYS A 496 17.01 13.44 9.68
CA LYS A 496 16.89 14.66 8.87
C LYS A 496 17.95 14.74 7.76
N GLU A 497 19.15 14.19 7.99
CA GLU A 497 20.21 14.12 7.00
C GLU A 497 19.88 13.15 5.87
N GLN A 498 19.47 11.93 6.20
CA GLN A 498 19.01 10.96 5.20
C GLN A 498 17.87 11.52 4.36
N LEU A 499 16.91 12.22 4.98
CA LEU A 499 15.79 12.82 4.28
C LEU A 499 16.25 13.90 3.27
N ARG A 500 17.18 14.81 3.65
CA ARG A 500 17.71 15.83 2.73
C ARG A 500 18.51 15.23 1.58
N ARG A 501 19.27 14.18 1.84
CA ARG A 501 20.00 13.44 0.79
C ARG A 501 19.05 12.76 -0.20
N ALA A 502 17.99 12.15 0.30
CA ALA A 502 16.98 11.50 -0.54
C ALA A 502 16.18 12.51 -1.36
N TYR A 503 15.78 13.63 -0.74
CA TYR A 503 14.87 14.64 -1.30
C TYR A 503 15.53 16.04 -1.30
N PRO A 504 16.35 16.36 -2.30
CA PRO A 504 17.10 17.63 -2.33
C PRO A 504 16.21 18.88 -2.35
N ARG A 505 14.96 18.80 -2.83
CA ARG A 505 13.98 19.90 -2.86
C ARG A 505 13.13 19.99 -1.57
N LEU A 506 13.51 19.31 -0.49
CA LEU A 506 12.76 19.31 0.77
C LEU A 506 12.60 20.70 1.37
N ASP A 507 13.64 21.51 1.37
CA ASP A 507 13.60 22.86 1.95
C ASP A 507 12.69 23.80 1.12
N GLU A 508 12.69 23.66 -0.22
CA GLU A 508 11.73 24.30 -1.13
C GLU A 508 10.30 23.89 -0.79
N PHE A 509 10.05 22.59 -0.60
CA PHE A 509 8.74 22.06 -0.24
C PHE A 509 8.22 22.64 1.09
N PHE A 510 9.07 22.72 2.11
CA PHE A 510 8.67 23.29 3.40
C PHE A 510 8.51 24.82 3.34
N ALA A 511 9.25 25.52 2.47
CA ALA A 511 9.00 26.93 2.20
C ALA A 511 7.64 27.16 1.55
N ALA A 512 7.30 26.36 0.53
CA ALA A 512 5.97 26.39 -0.10
C ALA A 512 4.87 26.08 0.92
N LYS A 513 5.06 25.09 1.81
CA LYS A 513 4.12 24.80 2.89
C LYS A 513 3.81 26.04 3.73
N LYS A 514 4.80 26.82 4.12
CA LYS A 514 4.61 28.05 4.90
C LYS A 514 3.93 29.15 4.09
N THR A 515 4.11 29.17 2.77
CA THR A 515 3.43 30.13 1.89
C THR A 515 1.94 29.81 1.74
N TYR A 516 1.59 28.54 1.50
CA TYR A 516 0.20 28.13 1.28
C TYR A 516 -0.59 27.87 2.57
N ASP A 517 0.10 27.64 3.69
CA ASP A 517 -0.51 27.46 4.99
C ASP A 517 0.33 28.14 6.10
N PRO A 518 0.35 29.48 6.14
CA PRO A 518 1.16 30.24 7.09
C PRO A 518 0.80 30.00 8.56
N GLY A 519 -0.44 29.59 8.84
CA GLY A 519 -0.91 29.21 10.17
C GLY A 519 -0.58 27.77 10.55
N GLU A 520 0.06 27.01 9.64
CA GLU A 520 0.35 25.59 9.83
C GLU A 520 -0.87 24.79 10.31
N LEU A 521 -2.06 25.10 9.74
CA LEU A 521 -3.31 24.43 10.06
C LEU A 521 -3.23 22.95 9.69
N PHE A 522 -2.76 22.65 8.47
CA PHE A 522 -2.56 21.28 8.01
C PHE A 522 -1.25 20.75 8.53
N THR A 523 -1.29 19.66 9.29
CA THR A 523 -0.09 19.03 9.84
C THR A 523 -0.29 17.52 9.98
N ASN A 524 0.81 16.79 10.11
CA ASN A 524 0.83 15.36 10.37
C ASN A 524 2.16 14.98 11.05
N LYS A 525 2.32 13.72 11.45
CA LYS A 525 3.55 13.30 12.15
C LYS A 525 4.84 13.49 11.33
N PHE A 526 4.78 13.39 10.01
CA PHE A 526 5.94 13.66 9.15
C PHE A 526 6.37 15.13 9.28
N TYR A 527 5.43 16.07 9.13
CA TYR A 527 5.72 17.50 9.25
C TYR A 527 6.17 17.88 10.65
N GLU A 528 5.54 17.31 11.69
CA GLU A 528 5.97 17.54 13.08
C GLU A 528 7.42 17.13 13.32
N LYS A 529 7.84 16.01 12.73
CA LYS A 529 9.20 15.47 12.93
C LYS A 529 10.26 16.17 12.11
N TYR A 530 9.95 16.57 10.87
CA TYR A 530 10.95 16.99 9.89
C TYR A 530 10.80 18.42 9.38
N GLY A 531 9.59 19.00 9.44
CA GLY A 531 9.28 20.32 8.91
C GLY A 531 9.46 21.47 9.90
N LYS A 532 9.64 21.15 11.19
CA LYS A 532 9.84 22.10 12.28
C LYS A 532 11.29 22.20 12.72
#